data_1fca04bc2d657a59bb642b25cd9da241
#
_entry.id   1fca04bc2d657a59bb642b25cd9da241
#
_cell.length_a   1.000
_cell.length_b   1.000
_cell.length_c   1.000
_cell.angle_alpha   90.00
_cell.angle_beta   90.00
_cell.angle_gamma   90.00
#
_symmetry.space_group_name_H-M   'P 1'
#
loop_
_entity.id
_entity.type
_entity.pdbx_description
1 polymer ?
#
loop_
_entity_poly.entity_id
_entity_poly.type
_entity_poly.pdbx_seq_one_letter_code
_entity_poly.pdbx_strand_id
1 'polypeptide(L)'
;MAAAGVLSLAAATAVSPAGDGPAWVPAFVTAYTWQDNTPAGGAISHGVWHREAGGTGTYEDPVTLAVGHDLSSGADVLDWPAGTRFYDPQLRVYLGVEDTCGDGPTPQDGACHVPGEGAAPGVTTQVDVWIDGRELSRDASDACAAAVTTSRWLIVNPPRGYPVAPGPVSGRCR
;
A
#
# COMPACT_ATOMS: atom_id res chain seq x y z
N MET A 1 -24.04 49.42 10.38
CA MET A 1 -23.40 48.38 11.22
C MET A 1 -23.06 47.22 10.30
N ALA A 2 -21.79 47.04 10.00
CA ALA A 2 -21.30 45.96 9.13
C ALA A 2 -20.74 44.83 10.02
N ALA A 3 -21.30 43.64 9.89
CA ALA A 3 -20.80 42.46 10.59
C ALA A 3 -19.67 41.80 9.77
N ALA A 4 -18.48 41.78 10.33
CA ALA A 4 -17.35 41.08 9.77
C ALA A 4 -17.45 39.59 10.13
N GLY A 5 -17.69 38.76 9.14
CA GLY A 5 -17.63 37.30 9.29
C GLY A 5 -16.17 36.80 9.34
N VAL A 6 -15.80 36.14 10.42
CA VAL A 6 -14.51 35.50 10.58
C VAL A 6 -14.57 34.12 9.90
N LEU A 7 -13.89 33.97 8.78
CA LEU A 7 -13.66 32.63 8.18
C LEU A 7 -12.58 31.94 9.02
N SER A 8 -12.97 30.87 9.73
CA SER A 8 -12.01 29.95 10.33
C SER A 8 -11.48 29.00 9.24
N LEU A 9 -10.23 29.18 8.85
CA LEU A 9 -9.50 28.16 8.10
C LEU A 9 -9.19 27.01 9.06
N ALA A 10 -9.80 25.84 8.83
CA ALA A 10 -9.35 24.60 9.43
C ALA A 10 -8.03 24.22 8.77
N ALA A 11 -6.94 24.28 9.52
CA ALA A 11 -5.65 23.76 9.07
C ALA A 11 -5.76 22.22 9.05
N ALA A 12 -5.65 21.64 7.85
CA ALA A 12 -5.41 20.20 7.69
C ALA A 12 -4.06 19.90 8.36
N THR A 13 -4.09 19.12 9.43
CA THR A 13 -2.86 18.60 10.04
C THR A 13 -2.32 17.51 9.11
N ALA A 14 -1.27 17.84 8.37
CA ALA A 14 -0.47 16.83 7.68
C ALA A 14 0.01 15.81 8.74
N VAL A 15 -0.30 14.53 8.53
CA VAL A 15 0.26 13.44 9.32
C VAL A 15 1.76 13.45 9.01
N SER A 16 2.57 13.83 9.97
CA SER A 16 4.03 13.72 9.84
C SER A 16 4.39 12.26 9.60
N PRO A 17 5.29 11.95 8.66
CA PRO A 17 5.78 10.59 8.48
C PRO A 17 6.29 10.06 9.82
N ALA A 18 5.98 8.80 10.11
CA ALA A 18 6.43 8.12 11.32
C ALA A 18 7.92 8.39 11.54
N GLY A 19 8.32 8.67 12.77
CA GLY A 19 9.74 8.88 13.12
C GLY A 19 10.61 7.69 12.63
N ASP A 20 11.93 7.85 12.60
CA ASP A 20 12.90 6.88 12.02
C ASP A 20 12.86 5.47 12.63
N GLY A 21 12.07 5.23 13.68
CA GLY A 21 11.92 3.95 14.36
C GLY A 21 10.67 3.15 13.97
N PRO A 22 10.61 1.87 14.37
CA PRO A 22 9.46 1.02 14.10
C PRO A 22 8.21 1.52 14.81
N ALA A 23 7.09 1.60 14.08
CA ALA A 23 5.79 2.00 14.61
C ALA A 23 4.66 1.12 14.06
N TRP A 24 3.62 0.91 14.89
CA TRP A 24 2.41 0.21 14.46
C TRP A 24 1.47 1.19 13.75
N VAL A 25 0.97 0.78 12.58
CA VAL A 25 0.05 1.56 11.75
C VAL A 25 -1.19 0.71 11.44
N PRO A 26 -2.40 1.19 11.76
CA PRO A 26 -3.62 0.54 11.31
C PRO A 26 -3.81 0.81 9.83
N ALA A 27 -3.84 -0.24 9.02
CA ALA A 27 -3.96 -0.15 7.57
C ALA A 27 -5.12 -0.99 7.05
N PHE A 28 -5.80 -0.51 6.03
CA PHE A 28 -6.62 -1.33 5.16
C PHE A 28 -5.69 -1.92 4.09
N VAL A 29 -5.46 -3.20 4.18
CA VAL A 29 -4.58 -3.92 3.26
C VAL A 29 -5.45 -4.56 2.20
N THR A 30 -5.25 -4.15 0.96
CA THR A 30 -5.79 -4.77 -0.24
C THR A 30 -4.69 -5.52 -0.99
N ALA A 31 -5.00 -6.11 -2.13
CA ALA A 31 -3.99 -6.80 -2.92
C ALA A 31 -4.30 -6.68 -4.42
N TYR A 32 -3.24 -6.59 -5.22
CA TYR A 32 -3.30 -6.55 -6.66
C TYR A 32 -2.45 -7.66 -7.29
N THR A 33 -2.73 -7.96 -8.54
CA THR A 33 -2.24 -9.14 -9.23
C THR A 33 -1.65 -8.79 -10.60
N TRP A 34 -0.98 -9.75 -11.21
CA TRP A 34 -0.51 -9.66 -12.59
C TRP A 34 -1.64 -9.29 -13.59
N GLN A 35 -2.88 -9.74 -13.32
CA GLN A 35 -4.02 -9.52 -14.21
C GLN A 35 -4.68 -8.15 -14.06
N ASP A 36 -4.37 -7.39 -13.01
CA ASP A 36 -5.00 -6.09 -12.74
C ASP A 36 -4.40 -4.98 -13.60
N ASN A 37 -3.15 -5.13 -14.02
CA ASN A 37 -2.51 -4.20 -14.94
C ASN A 37 -3.07 -4.32 -16.38
N THR A 38 -3.04 -3.21 -17.13
CA THR A 38 -3.42 -3.19 -18.55
C THR A 38 -2.29 -2.59 -19.39
N PRO A 39 -1.58 -3.40 -20.22
CA PRO A 39 -1.72 -4.87 -20.34
C PRO A 39 -1.32 -5.60 -19.05
N ALA A 40 -1.77 -6.86 -18.89
CA ALA A 40 -1.39 -7.68 -17.76
C ALA A 40 0.14 -7.72 -17.60
N GLY A 41 0.63 -7.49 -16.40
CA GLY A 41 2.06 -7.32 -16.16
C GLY A 41 2.40 -6.96 -14.73
N GLY A 42 3.70 -6.85 -14.46
CA GLY A 42 4.27 -6.43 -13.18
C GLY A 42 4.90 -5.04 -13.21
N ALA A 43 4.47 -4.14 -14.10
CA ALA A 43 5.03 -2.79 -14.15
C ALA A 43 4.81 -2.07 -12.81
N ILE A 44 5.84 -1.35 -12.35
CA ILE A 44 5.81 -0.54 -11.12
C ILE A 44 6.29 0.88 -11.41
N SER A 45 5.82 1.84 -10.61
CA SER A 45 6.08 3.26 -10.81
C SER A 45 7.38 3.77 -10.17
N HIS A 46 7.85 3.15 -9.08
CA HIS A 46 8.93 3.66 -8.22
C HIS A 46 9.91 2.56 -7.77
N GLY A 47 10.39 1.73 -8.69
CA GLY A 47 11.27 0.60 -8.36
C GLY A 47 12.49 0.99 -7.52
N VAL A 48 12.65 0.35 -6.36
CA VAL A 48 13.77 0.51 -5.41
C VAL A 48 14.58 -0.78 -5.30
N TRP A 49 13.90 -1.91 -5.09
CA TRP A 49 14.51 -3.24 -5.03
C TRP A 49 14.31 -4.02 -6.32
N HIS A 50 13.21 -3.75 -7.03
CA HIS A 50 12.79 -4.49 -8.21
C HIS A 50 12.62 -3.58 -9.42
N ARG A 51 12.61 -4.18 -10.62
CA ARG A 51 12.25 -3.51 -11.90
C ARG A 51 10.80 -3.76 -12.28
N GLU A 52 10.21 -4.81 -11.71
CA GLU A 52 8.82 -5.21 -11.83
C GLU A 52 8.35 -5.65 -10.46
N ALA A 53 7.05 -5.62 -10.19
CA ALA A 53 6.47 -6.08 -8.94
C ALA A 53 6.88 -7.52 -8.63
N GLY A 54 7.32 -7.76 -7.39
CA GLY A 54 7.89 -9.04 -7.00
C GLY A 54 8.21 -9.13 -5.52
N GLY A 55 9.26 -9.89 -5.22
CA GLY A 55 9.81 -10.07 -3.89
C GLY A 55 9.36 -11.36 -3.19
N THR A 56 10.24 -11.90 -2.36
CA THR A 56 10.02 -13.12 -1.56
C THR A 56 9.50 -12.84 -0.15
N GLY A 57 9.41 -11.57 0.24
CA GLY A 57 8.95 -11.12 1.54
C GLY A 57 10.00 -11.18 2.64
N THR A 58 11.27 -11.37 2.29
CA THR A 58 12.37 -11.20 3.24
C THR A 58 12.69 -9.72 3.45
N TYR A 59 13.52 -9.38 4.42
CA TYR A 59 13.94 -7.99 4.64
C TYR A 59 14.74 -7.44 3.45
N GLU A 60 15.57 -8.27 2.84
CA GLU A 60 16.43 -7.93 1.70
C GLU A 60 15.66 -7.88 0.37
N ASP A 61 14.60 -8.66 0.27
CA ASP A 61 13.78 -8.85 -0.92
C ASP A 61 12.29 -8.74 -0.52
N PRO A 62 11.83 -7.52 -0.14
CA PRO A 62 10.47 -7.30 0.31
C PRO A 62 9.47 -7.47 -0.83
N VAL A 63 8.27 -7.93 -0.54
CA VAL A 63 7.18 -7.92 -1.54
C VAL A 63 6.83 -6.49 -1.90
N THR A 64 6.67 -6.21 -3.18
CA THR A 64 6.24 -4.90 -3.68
C THR A 64 4.92 -4.48 -3.05
N LEU A 65 4.88 -3.23 -2.59
CA LEU A 65 3.74 -2.57 -1.98
C LEU A 65 3.40 -1.33 -2.80
N ALA A 66 2.15 -1.22 -3.22
CA ALA A 66 1.61 0.00 -3.79
C ALA A 66 0.91 0.84 -2.70
N VAL A 67 1.00 2.15 -2.83
CA VAL A 67 0.41 3.12 -1.89
C VAL A 67 -0.35 4.20 -2.64
N GLY A 68 -1.27 4.88 -1.95
CA GLY A 68 -1.95 6.04 -2.51
C GLY A 68 -0.97 7.17 -2.84
N HIS A 69 -1.38 8.06 -3.74
CA HIS A 69 -0.57 9.19 -4.15
C HIS A 69 -1.42 10.41 -4.53
N ASP A 70 -0.79 11.56 -4.59
CA ASP A 70 -1.41 12.86 -4.87
C ASP A 70 -0.68 13.57 -6.01
N LEU A 71 -1.41 13.90 -7.08
CA LEU A 71 -0.92 14.63 -8.25
C LEU A 71 -1.32 16.12 -8.25
N SER A 72 -2.04 16.59 -7.24
CA SER A 72 -2.62 17.93 -7.21
C SER A 72 -1.57 19.06 -7.23
N SER A 73 -0.37 18.79 -6.74
CA SER A 73 0.76 19.73 -6.75
C SER A 73 1.50 19.81 -8.09
N GLY A 74 1.19 18.93 -9.05
CA GLY A 74 1.93 18.75 -10.30
C GLY A 74 3.18 17.86 -10.15
N ALA A 75 3.45 17.37 -8.95
CA ALA A 75 4.41 16.30 -8.66
C ALA A 75 3.67 15.07 -8.16
N ASP A 76 4.23 13.88 -8.38
CA ASP A 76 3.70 12.64 -7.83
C ASP A 76 4.19 12.49 -6.38
N VAL A 77 3.28 12.67 -5.42
CA VAL A 77 3.58 12.62 -3.99
C VAL A 77 2.92 11.38 -3.39
N LEU A 78 3.73 10.40 -3.02
CA LEU A 78 3.27 9.15 -2.42
C LEU A 78 2.89 9.36 -0.95
N ASP A 79 1.84 8.70 -0.47
CA ASP A 79 1.42 8.69 0.93
C ASP A 79 2.51 8.14 1.86
N TRP A 80 3.29 7.19 1.34
CA TRP A 80 4.48 6.64 1.97
C TRP A 80 5.63 6.69 0.96
N PRO A 81 6.75 7.35 1.27
CA PRO A 81 7.86 7.49 0.34
C PRO A 81 8.34 6.14 -0.23
N ALA A 82 8.72 6.11 -1.51
CA ALA A 82 9.36 4.95 -2.12
C ALA A 82 10.57 4.51 -1.28
N GLY A 83 10.71 3.20 -1.07
CA GLY A 83 11.71 2.63 -0.18
C GLY A 83 11.27 2.49 1.28
N THR A 84 10.10 3.00 1.67
CA THR A 84 9.53 2.71 2.99
C THR A 84 9.28 1.22 3.13
N ARG A 85 9.74 0.64 4.25
CA ARG A 85 9.46 -0.77 4.57
C ARG A 85 8.32 -0.90 5.56
N PHE A 86 7.53 -1.94 5.34
CA PHE A 86 6.57 -2.45 6.30
C PHE A 86 6.85 -3.91 6.62
N TYR A 87 6.29 -4.38 7.71
CA TYR A 87 6.17 -5.80 8.01
C TYR A 87 4.71 -6.13 8.32
N ASP A 88 4.18 -7.14 7.65
CA ASP A 88 2.85 -7.69 7.90
C ASP A 88 2.97 -8.94 8.79
N PRO A 89 2.57 -8.88 10.07
CA PRO A 89 2.66 -10.02 10.98
C PRO A 89 1.72 -11.17 10.61
N GLN A 90 0.61 -10.90 9.92
CA GLN A 90 -0.36 -11.93 9.51
C GLN A 90 0.16 -12.69 8.30
N LEU A 91 0.64 -11.99 7.30
CA LEU A 91 1.27 -12.58 6.12
C LEU A 91 2.69 -13.07 6.42
N ARG A 92 3.33 -12.56 7.48
CA ARG A 92 4.72 -12.83 7.84
C ARG A 92 5.67 -12.50 6.70
N VAL A 93 5.55 -11.29 6.17
CA VAL A 93 6.38 -10.75 5.09
C VAL A 93 6.82 -9.34 5.39
N TYR A 94 8.01 -9.00 4.89
CA TYR A 94 8.38 -7.62 4.67
C TYR A 94 7.80 -7.15 3.34
N LEU A 95 7.34 -5.89 3.33
CA LEU A 95 6.78 -5.19 2.20
C LEU A 95 7.62 -3.95 1.93
N GLY A 96 7.74 -3.55 0.68
CA GLY A 96 8.49 -2.38 0.29
C GLY A 96 7.72 -1.51 -0.68
N VAL A 97 7.60 -0.21 -0.38
CA VAL A 97 6.92 0.75 -1.24
C VAL A 97 7.74 0.95 -2.51
N GLU A 98 7.19 0.51 -3.64
CA GLU A 98 7.78 0.61 -4.97
C GLU A 98 6.76 0.96 -6.05
N ASP A 99 5.47 1.07 -5.66
CA ASP A 99 4.40 1.29 -6.63
C ASP A 99 3.34 2.24 -6.09
N THR A 100 2.46 2.68 -6.96
CA THR A 100 1.30 3.51 -6.64
C THR A 100 0.02 2.78 -6.96
N CYS A 101 -1.02 3.00 -6.16
CA CYS A 101 -2.37 2.58 -6.46
C CYS A 101 -3.31 3.80 -6.50
N GLY A 102 -4.33 3.71 -7.35
CA GLY A 102 -5.21 4.81 -7.70
C GLY A 102 -4.93 5.30 -9.12
N ASP A 103 -5.82 4.94 -10.04
CA ASP A 103 -5.69 5.28 -11.45
C ASP A 103 -6.29 6.65 -11.76
N GLY A 104 -5.85 7.22 -12.91
CA GLY A 104 -6.44 8.41 -13.48
C GLY A 104 -5.77 9.72 -13.06
N PRO A 105 -6.39 10.87 -13.41
CA PRO A 105 -5.77 12.17 -13.25
C PRO A 105 -5.87 12.75 -11.81
N THR A 106 -6.70 12.16 -10.96
CA THR A 106 -6.94 12.60 -9.58
C THR A 106 -6.90 11.42 -8.61
N PRO A 107 -5.77 10.67 -8.52
CA PRO A 107 -5.66 9.52 -7.64
C PRO A 107 -5.89 9.88 -6.16
N GLN A 108 -5.61 11.10 -5.75
CA GLN A 108 -5.85 11.63 -4.41
C GLN A 108 -7.33 11.63 -4.00
N ASP A 109 -8.27 11.55 -4.95
CA ASP A 109 -9.71 11.48 -4.66
C ASP A 109 -10.22 10.02 -4.61
N GLY A 110 -9.35 9.06 -4.91
CA GLY A 110 -9.69 7.66 -5.07
C GLY A 110 -9.27 6.76 -3.91
N ALA A 111 -9.58 5.49 -4.08
CA ALA A 111 -9.11 4.42 -3.20
C ALA A 111 -7.58 4.41 -3.14
N CYS A 112 -7.03 3.90 -2.07
CA CYS A 112 -5.64 3.95 -1.63
C CYS A 112 -5.24 5.26 -0.95
N HIS A 113 -5.40 6.44 -1.56
CA HIS A 113 -5.18 7.71 -0.86
C HIS A 113 -6.25 7.93 0.22
N VAL A 114 -7.50 7.64 -0.11
CA VAL A 114 -8.59 7.57 0.87
C VAL A 114 -8.95 6.09 1.05
N PRO A 115 -8.88 5.52 2.27
CA PRO A 115 -9.26 4.14 2.49
C PRO A 115 -10.65 3.82 1.97
N GLY A 116 -10.73 2.78 1.12
CA GLY A 116 -11.96 2.40 0.44
C GLY A 116 -13.03 1.80 1.35
N GLU A 117 -14.18 1.50 0.77
CA GLU A 117 -15.26 0.78 1.43
C GLU A 117 -14.76 -0.57 1.98
N GLY A 118 -15.06 -0.87 3.23
CA GLY A 118 -14.57 -2.06 3.93
C GLY A 118 -13.40 -1.80 4.88
N ALA A 119 -12.79 -0.61 4.84
CA ALA A 119 -11.84 -0.21 5.88
C ALA A 119 -12.54 -0.11 7.25
N ALA A 120 -11.89 -0.65 8.29
CA ALA A 120 -12.42 -0.52 9.64
C ALA A 120 -12.42 0.95 10.10
N PRO A 121 -13.35 1.33 10.99
CA PRO A 121 -13.36 2.69 11.55
C PRO A 121 -12.02 3.08 12.17
N GLY A 122 -11.54 4.27 11.84
CA GLY A 122 -10.27 4.81 12.35
C GLY A 122 -9.02 4.38 11.58
N VAL A 123 -9.15 3.56 10.53
CA VAL A 123 -8.07 3.31 9.58
C VAL A 123 -7.91 4.53 8.68
N THR A 124 -6.69 5.02 8.56
CA THR A 124 -6.35 6.24 7.78
C THR A 124 -5.35 5.96 6.66
N THR A 125 -4.89 4.72 6.53
CA THR A 125 -3.93 4.31 5.52
C THR A 125 -4.49 3.10 4.78
N GLN A 126 -4.40 3.11 3.45
CA GLN A 126 -4.58 1.93 2.61
C GLN A 126 -3.28 1.60 1.89
N VAL A 127 -3.02 0.33 1.75
CA VAL A 127 -1.87 -0.19 0.99
C VAL A 127 -2.29 -1.40 0.20
N ASP A 128 -1.66 -1.60 -0.95
CA ASP A 128 -2.01 -2.65 -1.90
C ASP A 128 -0.83 -3.60 -2.13
N VAL A 129 -0.98 -4.86 -1.72
CA VAL A 129 0.09 -5.84 -1.68
C VAL A 129 0.14 -6.62 -3.00
N TRP A 130 1.31 -6.70 -3.62
CA TRP A 130 1.53 -7.57 -4.76
C TRP A 130 1.43 -9.05 -4.39
N ILE A 131 0.55 -9.79 -5.05
CA ILE A 131 0.39 -11.24 -4.82
C ILE A 131 0.94 -12.11 -5.93
N ASP A 132 1.49 -11.55 -6.99
CA ASP A 132 1.91 -12.19 -8.24
C ASP A 132 0.71 -12.68 -9.06
N GLY A 133 0.33 -13.92 -8.96
CA GLY A 133 -0.85 -14.46 -9.66
C GLY A 133 -0.60 -14.88 -11.09
N ARG A 134 0.62 -14.78 -11.64
CA ARG A 134 0.94 -15.18 -13.03
C ARG A 134 0.56 -16.62 -13.35
N GLU A 135 0.75 -17.52 -12.38
CA GLU A 135 0.45 -18.94 -12.48
C GLU A 135 -0.99 -19.30 -12.08
N LEU A 136 -1.81 -18.31 -11.76
CA LEU A 136 -3.21 -18.47 -11.36
C LEU A 136 -4.14 -18.09 -12.52
N SER A 137 -5.34 -18.68 -12.53
CA SER A 137 -6.42 -18.12 -13.32
C SER A 137 -6.85 -16.75 -12.73
N ARG A 138 -7.52 -15.90 -13.50
CA ARG A 138 -8.06 -14.64 -13.00
C ARG A 138 -8.92 -14.86 -11.75
N ASP A 139 -9.89 -15.78 -11.80
CA ASP A 139 -10.78 -16.05 -10.66
C ASP A 139 -10.00 -16.50 -9.41
N ALA A 140 -8.93 -17.29 -9.57
CA ALA A 140 -8.10 -17.71 -8.45
C ALA A 140 -7.23 -16.57 -7.91
N SER A 141 -6.77 -15.65 -8.77
CA SER A 141 -6.09 -14.43 -8.41
C SER A 141 -7.01 -13.49 -7.62
N ASP A 142 -8.22 -13.24 -8.13
CA ASP A 142 -9.22 -12.39 -7.50
C ASP A 142 -9.63 -12.96 -6.12
N ALA A 143 -9.83 -14.26 -6.03
CA ALA A 143 -10.11 -14.93 -4.75
C ALA A 143 -8.95 -14.79 -3.75
N CYS A 144 -7.71 -14.83 -4.23
CA CYS A 144 -6.53 -14.60 -3.41
C CYS A 144 -6.46 -13.15 -2.92
N ALA A 145 -6.66 -12.18 -3.81
CA ALA A 145 -6.71 -10.76 -3.46
C ALA A 145 -7.79 -10.50 -2.39
N ALA A 146 -8.98 -11.06 -2.57
CA ALA A 146 -10.07 -10.97 -1.58
C ALA A 146 -9.69 -11.57 -0.22
N ALA A 147 -8.98 -12.70 -0.20
CA ALA A 147 -8.53 -13.35 1.04
C ALA A 147 -7.45 -12.53 1.79
N VAL A 148 -6.66 -11.73 1.07
CA VAL A 148 -5.66 -10.82 1.64
C VAL A 148 -6.31 -9.54 2.18
N THR A 149 -7.40 -9.10 1.55
CA THR A 149 -8.05 -7.81 1.83
C THR A 149 -8.70 -7.80 3.22
N THR A 150 -8.15 -6.98 4.11
CA THR A 150 -8.71 -6.74 5.46
C THR A 150 -8.00 -5.57 6.15
N SER A 151 -8.66 -4.97 7.14
CA SER A 151 -8.01 -4.01 8.04
C SER A 151 -7.17 -4.76 9.08
N ARG A 152 -5.90 -4.36 9.24
CA ARG A 152 -4.94 -4.97 10.17
C ARG A 152 -3.84 -4.00 10.55
N TRP A 153 -3.04 -4.39 11.53
CA TRP A 153 -1.88 -3.62 11.96
C TRP A 153 -0.64 -4.05 11.19
N LEU A 154 0.04 -3.08 10.60
CA LEU A 154 1.36 -3.24 10.01
C LEU A 154 2.42 -2.57 10.90
N ILE A 155 3.68 -2.96 10.75
CA ILE A 155 4.80 -2.28 11.38
C ILE A 155 5.55 -1.52 10.29
N VAL A 156 5.57 -0.19 10.36
CA VAL A 156 6.40 0.66 9.49
C VAL A 156 7.81 0.75 10.06
N ASN A 157 8.81 0.87 9.19
CA ASN A 157 10.25 0.88 9.52
C ASN A 157 10.67 -0.32 10.42
N PRO A 158 10.25 -1.54 10.09
CA PRO A 158 10.52 -2.71 10.92
C PRO A 158 12.03 -2.99 10.93
N PRO A 159 12.61 -3.40 12.09
CA PRO A 159 13.95 -3.95 12.10
C PRO A 159 14.00 -5.30 11.39
N ARG A 160 15.23 -5.78 11.07
CA ARG A 160 15.45 -7.16 10.64
C ARG A 160 15.06 -8.14 11.74
N GLY A 161 14.76 -9.39 11.35
CA GLY A 161 14.62 -10.50 12.28
C GLY A 161 13.19 -10.89 12.64
N TYR A 162 12.18 -10.24 12.08
CA TYR A 162 10.81 -10.76 12.18
C TYR A 162 10.67 -12.09 11.43
N PRO A 163 9.84 -13.03 11.93
CA PRO A 163 9.60 -14.31 11.27
C PRO A 163 9.06 -14.13 9.84
N VAL A 164 9.66 -14.79 8.87
CA VAL A 164 9.24 -14.71 7.47
C VAL A 164 8.71 -16.07 7.00
N ALA A 165 7.63 -16.03 6.23
CA ALA A 165 7.18 -17.13 5.40
C ALA A 165 7.55 -16.78 3.94
N PRO A 166 8.70 -17.24 3.42
CA PRO A 166 9.22 -16.79 2.14
C PRO A 166 8.38 -17.32 0.97
N GLY A 167 8.42 -16.61 -0.15
CA GLY A 167 7.73 -16.94 -1.38
C GLY A 167 6.59 -15.98 -1.71
N PRO A 168 5.99 -16.09 -2.90
CA PRO A 168 4.93 -15.20 -3.35
C PRO A 168 3.71 -15.28 -2.43
N VAL A 169 3.02 -14.17 -2.26
CA VAL A 169 1.81 -14.10 -1.42
C VAL A 169 0.71 -14.99 -1.98
N SER A 170 0.62 -15.16 -3.30
CA SER A 170 -0.32 -16.10 -3.96
C SER A 170 -0.23 -17.53 -3.45
N GLY A 171 0.93 -17.98 -3.00
CA GLY A 171 1.12 -19.30 -2.39
C GLY A 171 0.42 -19.49 -1.04
N ARG A 172 -0.11 -18.44 -0.43
CA ARG A 172 -0.73 -18.40 0.91
C ARG A 172 -2.25 -18.32 0.89
N CYS A 173 -2.83 -18.21 -0.31
CA CYS A 173 -4.27 -18.08 -0.52
C CYS A 173 -4.95 -19.44 -0.74
N ARG A 174 -4.36 -20.52 -0.29
CA ARG A 174 -4.88 -21.90 -0.45
C ARG A 174 -5.53 -22.40 0.83
#